data_383fc9c713c70cd4b928c57d1c24dca2
#
_entry.id   383fc9c713c70cd4b928c57d1c24dca2
#
_cell.length_a   1.000
_cell.length_b   1.000
_cell.length_c   1.000
_cell.angle_alpha   90.00
_cell.angle_beta   90.00
_cell.angle_gamma   90.00
#
_symmetry.space_group_name_H-M   'P 1'
#
loop_
_entity.id
_entity.type
_entity.pdbx_description
1 polymer ?
#
loop_
_entity_poly.entity_id
_entity_poly.type
_entity_poly.pdbx_seq_one_letter_code
_entity_poly.pdbx_strand_id
1 'polypeptide(L)'
;ACIMAQTMQDFHLLIVNDCSTDGSVECVKRFFRQNPRQYELVSLPENRGLCAGRRLVEEHATTKYLLFVDADDCPLPTLVEKLYHKISSDSDLLAVGCYQSFMDSKGKDLTGGIFLGETSKEGFYEKAKKEKLIFMQPTAIYDRAIALSVGGHQIEGFPLGKPRYQDLCEDLDLWTRMSDLYIQGKAIVVVPEVLCRYRKHEKALSANSLGMLLRMRHIKMNLKRRRKGLDEWSFIDFRAQLYTEEMRRLEKEACAADALRRAYYHLRAGHIIAGVKDLFLSIKSNPHYFVDKVKHNLLRMK
;
A
#
# COMPACT_ATOMS: atom_id res chain seq x y z
N ALA A 1 1.01 -10.43 18.33
CA ALA A 1 -0.17 -10.42 19.22
C ALA A 1 -1.48 -10.30 18.41
N CYS A 2 -1.66 -9.28 17.55
CA CYS A 2 -2.92 -9.03 16.82
C CYS A 2 -3.37 -10.22 15.93
N ILE A 3 -2.45 -10.96 15.34
CA ILE A 3 -2.75 -12.17 14.54
C ILE A 3 -3.32 -13.29 15.42
N MET A 4 -2.83 -13.44 16.64
CA MET A 4 -3.35 -14.45 17.59
C MET A 4 -4.76 -14.11 18.11
N ALA A 5 -5.16 -12.85 18.02
CA ALA A 5 -6.47 -12.38 18.47
C ALA A 5 -7.54 -12.40 17.35
N GLN A 6 -7.23 -12.93 16.18
CA GLN A 6 -8.22 -13.04 15.11
C GLN A 6 -9.35 -14.01 15.48
N THR A 7 -10.60 -13.66 15.18
CA THR A 7 -11.77 -14.52 15.43
C THR A 7 -11.75 -15.77 14.57
N MET A 8 -11.30 -15.64 13.32
CA MET A 8 -11.04 -16.77 12.42
C MET A 8 -9.58 -17.18 12.52
N GLN A 9 -9.30 -18.42 12.89
CA GLN A 9 -7.95 -18.97 13.09
C GLN A 9 -7.55 -20.00 12.02
N ASP A 10 -8.44 -20.32 11.10
CA ASP A 10 -8.19 -21.28 10.00
C ASP A 10 -7.43 -20.61 8.86
N PHE A 11 -6.14 -20.35 9.11
CA PHE A 11 -5.20 -19.84 8.11
C PHE A 11 -3.77 -20.29 8.41
N HIS A 12 -2.96 -20.42 7.37
CA HIS A 12 -1.52 -20.60 7.48
C HIS A 12 -0.84 -19.27 7.73
N LEU A 13 0.04 -19.22 8.73
CA LEU A 13 0.83 -18.04 9.04
C LEU A 13 2.23 -18.17 8.46
N LEU A 14 2.52 -17.39 7.44
CA LEU A 14 3.85 -17.26 6.84
C LEU A 14 4.45 -15.91 7.23
N ILE A 15 5.64 -15.92 7.81
CA ILE A 15 6.40 -14.74 8.22
C ILE A 15 7.63 -14.65 7.32
N VAL A 16 7.78 -13.55 6.62
CA VAL A 16 8.98 -13.28 5.82
C VAL A 16 9.89 -12.32 6.55
N ASN A 17 11.13 -12.74 6.76
CA ASN A 17 12.20 -11.90 7.27
C ASN A 17 13.14 -11.49 6.13
N ASP A 18 13.14 -10.19 5.81
CA ASP A 18 13.97 -9.61 4.75
C ASP A 18 15.38 -9.26 5.26
N CYS A 19 16.08 -10.27 5.82
CA CYS A 19 17.44 -10.15 6.36
C CYS A 19 17.56 -9.08 7.47
N SER A 20 16.68 -9.14 8.49
CA SER A 20 16.74 -8.23 9.64
C SER A 20 17.99 -8.48 10.49
N THR A 21 18.61 -7.39 10.97
CA THR A 21 19.82 -7.42 11.82
C THR A 21 19.56 -6.94 13.26
N ASP A 22 18.32 -6.64 13.61
CA ASP A 22 17.90 -5.99 14.86
C ASP A 22 17.27 -6.95 15.90
N GLY A 23 17.46 -8.25 15.75
CA GLY A 23 16.87 -9.26 16.64
C GLY A 23 15.38 -9.55 16.39
N SER A 24 14.78 -9.07 15.29
CA SER A 24 13.38 -9.34 14.92
C SER A 24 13.08 -10.84 14.86
N VAL A 25 13.96 -11.65 14.27
CA VAL A 25 13.82 -13.11 14.17
C VAL A 25 13.72 -13.76 15.55
N GLU A 26 14.59 -13.38 16.47
CA GLU A 26 14.59 -13.94 17.84
C GLU A 26 13.34 -13.49 18.62
N CYS A 27 12.85 -12.27 18.34
CA CYS A 27 11.59 -11.79 18.91
C CYS A 27 10.41 -12.65 18.45
N VAL A 28 10.32 -12.97 17.16
CA VAL A 28 9.30 -13.86 16.59
C VAL A 28 9.38 -15.25 17.23
N LYS A 29 10.55 -15.88 17.24
CA LYS A 29 10.75 -17.22 17.81
C LYS A 29 10.39 -17.27 19.30
N ARG A 30 10.78 -16.24 20.07
CA ARG A 30 10.45 -16.13 21.51
C ARG A 30 8.94 -15.99 21.71
N PHE A 31 8.28 -15.15 20.90
CA PHE A 31 6.84 -14.96 20.97
C PHE A 31 6.08 -16.28 20.76
N PHE A 32 6.40 -17.04 19.71
CA PHE A 32 5.70 -18.29 19.40
C PHE A 32 6.08 -19.45 20.33
N ARG A 33 7.22 -19.41 21.01
CA ARG A 33 7.49 -20.33 22.14
C ARG A 33 6.53 -20.11 23.31
N GLN A 34 6.14 -18.85 23.56
CA GLN A 34 5.21 -18.50 24.66
C GLN A 34 3.74 -18.59 24.25
N ASN A 35 3.46 -18.50 22.95
CA ASN A 35 2.12 -18.53 22.38
C ASN A 35 2.08 -19.57 21.25
N PRO A 36 1.95 -20.86 21.57
CA PRO A 36 2.07 -21.93 20.58
C PRO A 36 1.06 -21.79 19.45
N ARG A 37 1.56 -21.68 18.23
CA ARG A 37 0.82 -21.71 16.97
C ARG A 37 1.77 -22.20 15.88
N GLN A 38 1.24 -22.98 14.93
CA GLN A 38 2.00 -23.33 13.73
C GLN A 38 2.22 -22.08 12.88
N TYR A 39 3.45 -21.82 12.52
CA TYR A 39 3.88 -20.77 11.62
C TYR A 39 5.09 -21.21 10.79
N GLU A 40 5.28 -20.60 9.66
CA GLU A 40 6.47 -20.73 8.84
C GLU A 40 7.24 -19.41 8.87
N LEU A 41 8.56 -19.50 9.06
CA LEU A 41 9.45 -18.34 9.01
C LEU A 41 10.47 -18.52 7.90
N VAL A 42 10.31 -17.73 6.85
CA VAL A 42 11.24 -17.67 5.72
C VAL A 42 12.16 -16.48 5.89
N SER A 43 13.47 -16.73 5.99
CA SER A 43 14.47 -15.67 6.06
C SER A 43 15.23 -15.57 4.74
N LEU A 44 15.21 -14.37 4.15
CA LEU A 44 15.99 -14.09 2.96
C LEU A 44 17.48 -13.94 3.32
N PRO A 45 18.39 -14.38 2.45
CA PRO A 45 19.83 -14.30 2.70
C PRO A 45 20.36 -12.85 2.63
N GLU A 46 19.63 -11.97 1.97
CA GLU A 46 19.93 -10.55 1.82
C GLU A 46 18.66 -9.70 1.86
N ASN A 47 18.80 -8.42 2.17
CA ASN A 47 17.67 -7.49 2.14
C ASN A 47 17.27 -7.16 0.70
N ARG A 48 16.14 -7.72 0.24
CA ARG A 48 15.61 -7.58 -1.12
C ARG A 48 14.45 -6.59 -1.25
N GLY A 49 13.90 -6.15 -0.13
CA GLY A 49 12.80 -5.18 -0.06
C GLY A 49 11.42 -5.83 0.03
N LEU A 50 10.43 -4.98 0.32
CA LEU A 50 9.03 -5.37 0.57
C LEU A 50 8.43 -6.13 -0.61
N CYS A 51 8.59 -5.60 -1.81
CA CYS A 51 8.00 -6.18 -3.03
C CYS A 51 8.54 -7.59 -3.31
N ALA A 52 9.85 -7.81 -3.12
CA ALA A 52 10.46 -9.14 -3.27
C ALA A 52 9.94 -10.13 -2.23
N GLY A 53 9.73 -9.69 -0.97
CA GLY A 53 9.12 -10.52 0.08
C GLY A 53 7.69 -10.93 -0.28
N ARG A 54 6.87 -10.01 -0.80
CA ARG A 54 5.49 -10.30 -1.25
C ARG A 54 5.48 -11.24 -2.45
N ARG A 55 6.36 -11.03 -3.42
CA ARG A 55 6.50 -11.91 -4.58
C ARG A 55 6.87 -13.34 -4.16
N LEU A 56 7.81 -13.49 -3.24
CA LEU A 56 8.19 -14.79 -2.69
C LEU A 56 6.97 -15.51 -2.08
N VAL A 57 6.14 -14.80 -1.31
CA VAL A 57 4.92 -15.40 -0.72
C VAL A 57 3.94 -15.82 -1.81
N GLU A 58 3.74 -15.01 -2.85
CA GLU A 58 2.87 -15.36 -3.98
C GLU A 58 3.30 -16.65 -4.67
N GLU A 59 4.61 -16.86 -4.83
CA GLU A 59 5.18 -18.05 -5.46
C GLU A 59 5.18 -19.27 -4.53
N HIS A 60 5.47 -19.06 -3.25
CA HIS A 60 5.63 -20.14 -2.26
C HIS A 60 4.31 -20.67 -1.71
N ALA A 61 3.33 -19.81 -1.47
CA ALA A 61 2.06 -20.22 -0.88
C ALA A 61 1.26 -21.13 -1.79
N THR A 62 0.54 -22.08 -1.18
CA THR A 62 -0.33 -23.05 -1.90
C THR A 62 -1.81 -22.74 -1.72
N THR A 63 -2.16 -21.80 -0.85
CA THR A 63 -3.54 -21.40 -0.58
C THR A 63 -4.14 -20.60 -1.74
N LYS A 64 -5.46 -20.68 -1.89
CA LYS A 64 -6.19 -19.90 -2.89
C LYS A 64 -6.07 -18.40 -2.66
N TYR A 65 -6.19 -17.97 -1.41
CA TYR A 65 -6.17 -16.57 -1.04
C TYR A 65 -4.94 -16.21 -0.23
N LEU A 66 -4.45 -15.00 -0.42
CA LEU A 66 -3.39 -14.38 0.38
C LEU A 66 -3.92 -13.13 1.06
N LEU A 67 -3.47 -12.88 2.28
CA LEU A 67 -3.71 -11.65 3.04
C LEU A 67 -2.38 -11.18 3.62
N PHE A 68 -1.90 -10.03 3.18
CA PHE A 68 -0.71 -9.40 3.77
C PHE A 68 -1.07 -8.49 4.93
N VAL A 69 -0.25 -8.57 5.97
CA VAL A 69 -0.27 -7.66 7.12
C VAL A 69 1.15 -7.18 7.35
N ASP A 70 1.34 -5.87 7.30
CA ASP A 70 2.64 -5.28 7.58
C ASP A 70 2.98 -5.43 9.07
N ALA A 71 4.26 -5.72 9.38
CA ALA A 71 4.69 -6.13 10.73
C ALA A 71 4.50 -5.04 11.80
N ASP A 72 4.40 -3.78 11.39
CA ASP A 72 4.18 -2.62 12.24
C ASP A 72 2.71 -2.22 12.38
N ASP A 73 1.81 -2.84 11.61
CA ASP A 73 0.37 -2.59 11.67
C ASP A 73 -0.33 -3.52 12.70
N CYS A 74 -1.57 -3.16 13.03
CA CYS A 74 -2.37 -3.94 13.97
C CYS A 74 -3.75 -4.27 13.37
N PRO A 75 -3.91 -5.48 12.80
CA PRO A 75 -5.22 -5.97 12.38
C PRO A 75 -6.17 -6.11 13.58
N LEU A 76 -7.41 -5.66 13.40
CA LEU A 76 -8.47 -5.85 14.40
C LEU A 76 -8.95 -7.31 14.39
N PRO A 77 -9.55 -7.80 15.48
CA PRO A 77 -9.84 -9.23 15.64
C PRO A 77 -10.69 -9.86 14.53
N THR A 78 -11.55 -9.12 13.87
CA THR A 78 -12.44 -9.62 12.82
C THR A 78 -11.91 -9.42 11.39
N LEU A 79 -10.68 -8.97 11.21
CA LEU A 79 -10.13 -8.68 9.87
C LEU A 79 -10.17 -9.91 8.96
N VAL A 80 -9.56 -11.00 9.38
CA VAL A 80 -9.44 -12.21 8.55
C VAL A 80 -10.83 -12.77 8.22
N GLU A 81 -11.69 -12.90 9.21
CA GLU A 81 -13.04 -13.42 9.05
C GLU A 81 -13.87 -12.60 8.05
N LYS A 82 -13.93 -11.29 8.23
CA LYS A 82 -14.75 -10.40 7.38
C LYS A 82 -14.26 -10.35 5.94
N LEU A 83 -12.94 -10.26 5.74
CA LEU A 83 -12.38 -10.23 4.40
C LEU A 83 -12.55 -11.59 3.69
N TYR A 84 -12.32 -12.70 4.42
CA TYR A 84 -12.50 -14.03 3.87
C TYR A 84 -13.96 -14.32 3.49
N HIS A 85 -14.91 -14.01 4.38
CA HIS A 85 -16.34 -14.19 4.06
C HIS A 85 -16.75 -13.35 2.86
N LYS A 86 -16.26 -12.12 2.75
CA LYS A 86 -16.59 -11.26 1.61
C LYS A 86 -16.04 -11.80 0.30
N ILE A 87 -14.75 -12.18 0.23
CA ILE A 87 -14.17 -12.69 -1.03
C ILE A 87 -14.72 -14.06 -1.41
N SER A 88 -15.02 -14.92 -0.44
CA SER A 88 -15.54 -16.27 -0.70
C SER A 88 -17.02 -16.29 -1.07
N SER A 89 -17.77 -15.22 -0.74
CA SER A 89 -19.21 -15.12 -1.05
C SER A 89 -19.52 -14.77 -2.50
N ASP A 90 -18.54 -14.32 -3.28
CA ASP A 90 -18.75 -13.90 -4.67
C ASP A 90 -17.50 -14.23 -5.50
N SER A 91 -17.64 -15.19 -6.42
CA SER A 91 -16.55 -15.67 -7.29
C SER A 91 -16.02 -14.62 -8.27
N ASP A 92 -16.69 -13.48 -8.40
CA ASP A 92 -16.22 -12.37 -9.24
C ASP A 92 -15.28 -11.45 -8.48
N LEU A 93 -15.17 -11.59 -7.16
CA LEU A 93 -14.24 -10.77 -6.38
C LEU A 93 -12.80 -11.31 -6.49
N LEU A 94 -11.91 -10.47 -6.99
CA LEU A 94 -10.49 -10.77 -7.13
C LEU A 94 -9.69 -10.39 -5.89
N ALA A 95 -10.10 -9.28 -5.25
CA ALA A 95 -9.50 -8.78 -4.02
C ALA A 95 -10.53 -8.02 -3.19
N VAL A 96 -10.36 -8.08 -1.88
CA VAL A 96 -11.20 -7.38 -0.91
C VAL A 96 -10.31 -6.71 0.13
N GLY A 97 -10.40 -5.38 0.21
CA GLY A 97 -9.72 -4.58 1.22
C GLY A 97 -10.65 -4.12 2.34
N CYS A 98 -10.14 -3.25 3.20
CA CYS A 98 -10.90 -2.63 4.28
C CYS A 98 -10.44 -1.18 4.50
N TYR A 99 -11.14 -0.46 5.36
CA TYR A 99 -10.68 0.82 5.86
C TYR A 99 -9.68 0.65 6.99
N GLN A 100 -8.84 1.68 7.19
CA GLN A 100 -7.84 1.69 8.25
C GLN A 100 -7.94 2.97 9.06
N SER A 101 -7.79 2.88 10.39
CA SER A 101 -7.54 4.01 11.27
C SER A 101 -6.04 4.23 11.46
N PHE A 102 -5.64 5.39 11.96
CA PHE A 102 -4.24 5.68 12.23
C PHE A 102 -3.89 5.46 13.69
N MET A 103 -2.66 4.98 13.92
CA MET A 103 -2.01 4.98 15.23
C MET A 103 -0.59 5.57 15.12
N ASP A 104 -0.07 6.07 16.24
CA ASP A 104 1.30 6.56 16.32
C ASP A 104 2.32 5.43 16.52
N SER A 105 3.60 5.77 16.60
CA SER A 105 4.69 4.82 16.84
C SER A 105 4.56 4.05 18.16
N LYS A 106 3.82 4.57 19.14
CA LYS A 106 3.55 3.93 20.43
C LYS A 106 2.25 3.13 20.47
N GLY A 107 1.50 3.11 19.36
CA GLY A 107 0.21 2.41 19.26
C GLY A 107 -0.99 3.19 19.79
N LYS A 108 -0.85 4.49 20.10
CA LYS A 108 -1.95 5.36 20.47
C LYS A 108 -2.72 5.78 19.23
N ASP A 109 -4.06 5.75 19.31
CA ASP A 109 -4.91 6.16 18.21
C ASP A 109 -4.71 7.62 17.83
N LEU A 110 -4.69 7.86 16.53
CA LEU A 110 -4.65 9.18 15.92
C LEU A 110 -5.98 9.44 15.22
N THR A 111 -6.34 10.73 15.13
CA THR A 111 -7.52 11.15 14.36
C THR A 111 -7.32 10.86 12.86
N GLY A 112 -8.37 10.37 12.22
CA GLY A 112 -8.40 10.07 10.79
C GLY A 112 -8.01 8.64 10.44
N GLY A 113 -7.98 8.37 9.16
CA GLY A 113 -7.77 7.03 8.62
C GLY A 113 -7.62 7.06 7.11
N ILE A 114 -7.58 5.88 6.52
CA ILE A 114 -7.58 5.67 5.08
C ILE A 114 -8.88 4.97 4.70
N PHE A 115 -9.73 5.71 4.00
CA PHE A 115 -11.06 5.29 3.58
C PHE A 115 -11.10 5.30 2.05
N LEU A 116 -10.31 4.40 1.43
CA LEU A 116 -10.11 4.29 -0.02
C LEU A 116 -10.59 2.94 -0.53
N GLY A 117 -11.05 2.93 -1.76
CA GLY A 117 -11.57 1.75 -2.46
C GLY A 117 -13.06 1.88 -2.73
N GLU A 118 -13.56 1.05 -3.64
CA GLU A 118 -14.97 0.96 -3.99
C GLU A 118 -15.67 -0.09 -3.15
N THR A 119 -16.83 0.22 -2.63
CA THR A 119 -17.61 -0.69 -1.78
C THR A 119 -18.54 -1.61 -2.58
N SER A 120 -18.70 -1.33 -3.88
CA SER A 120 -19.53 -2.12 -4.80
C SER A 120 -18.81 -2.43 -6.10
N LYS A 121 -19.26 -3.49 -6.79
CA LYS A 121 -18.76 -3.87 -8.12
C LYS A 121 -19.05 -2.79 -9.16
N GLU A 122 -20.20 -2.15 -9.10
CA GLU A 122 -20.62 -1.07 -10.00
C GLU A 122 -19.67 0.13 -9.91
N GLY A 123 -19.37 0.58 -8.69
CA GLY A 123 -18.42 1.66 -8.45
C GLY A 123 -17.02 1.31 -8.96
N PHE A 124 -16.60 0.07 -8.75
CA PHE A 124 -15.33 -0.42 -9.29
C PHE A 124 -15.34 -0.41 -10.83
N TYR A 125 -16.38 -0.93 -11.48
CA TYR A 125 -16.49 -0.96 -12.96
C TYR A 125 -16.44 0.42 -13.55
N GLU A 126 -17.12 1.39 -12.95
CA GLU A 126 -17.09 2.79 -13.40
C GLU A 126 -15.68 3.39 -13.35
N LYS A 127 -14.90 3.08 -12.31
CA LYS A 127 -13.49 3.50 -12.21
C LYS A 127 -12.61 2.78 -13.22
N ALA A 128 -12.78 1.47 -13.36
CA ALA A 128 -12.02 0.65 -14.29
C ALA A 128 -12.26 1.09 -15.73
N LYS A 129 -13.52 1.29 -16.15
CA LYS A 129 -13.88 1.81 -17.49
C LYS A 129 -13.23 3.16 -17.80
N LYS A 130 -13.14 4.05 -16.81
CA LYS A 130 -12.49 5.35 -16.94
C LYS A 130 -10.98 5.32 -16.80
N GLU A 131 -10.38 4.14 -16.84
CA GLU A 131 -8.93 3.94 -16.67
C GLU A 131 -8.38 4.60 -15.41
N LYS A 132 -9.13 4.63 -14.31
CA LYS A 132 -8.63 5.17 -13.03
C LYS A 132 -7.71 4.17 -12.35
N LEU A 133 -6.73 4.67 -11.60
CA LEU A 133 -5.95 3.85 -10.68
C LEU A 133 -6.86 3.28 -9.59
N ILE A 134 -6.64 2.02 -9.23
CA ILE A 134 -7.45 1.33 -8.22
C ILE A 134 -6.74 1.42 -6.87
N PHE A 135 -7.11 2.42 -6.11
CA PHE A 135 -6.59 2.63 -4.77
C PHE A 135 -7.30 1.74 -3.76
N MET A 136 -6.55 0.87 -3.13
CA MET A 136 -6.95 0.04 -2.00
C MET A 136 -5.72 -0.15 -1.11
N GLN A 137 -5.92 -0.37 0.19
CA GLN A 137 -4.81 -0.61 1.12
C GLN A 137 -4.13 -1.96 0.87
N PRO A 138 -2.84 -2.12 1.20
CA PRO A 138 -2.13 -3.39 1.06
C PRO A 138 -2.68 -4.48 1.98
N THR A 139 -3.28 -4.11 3.13
CA THR A 139 -3.98 -5.06 4.01
C THR A 139 -5.30 -5.48 3.36
N ALA A 140 -5.20 -6.39 2.42
CA ALA A 140 -6.31 -6.90 1.60
C ALA A 140 -6.13 -8.39 1.36
N ILE A 141 -7.24 -9.12 1.27
CA ILE A 141 -7.26 -10.50 0.81
C ILE A 141 -7.47 -10.54 -0.70
N TYR A 142 -6.75 -11.41 -1.41
CA TYR A 142 -6.86 -11.52 -2.85
C TYR A 142 -6.59 -12.94 -3.37
N ASP A 143 -7.08 -13.25 -4.57
CA ASP A 143 -6.84 -14.51 -5.25
C ASP A 143 -5.41 -14.56 -5.76
N ARG A 144 -4.63 -15.51 -5.22
CA ARG A 144 -3.21 -15.70 -5.53
C ARG A 144 -2.98 -16.07 -7.00
N ALA A 145 -3.80 -16.98 -7.53
CA ALA A 145 -3.61 -17.46 -8.91
C ALA A 145 -3.88 -16.34 -9.91
N ILE A 146 -4.89 -15.51 -9.64
CA ILE A 146 -5.18 -14.32 -10.45
C ILE A 146 -4.07 -13.29 -10.34
N ALA A 147 -3.56 -13.02 -9.15
CA ALA A 147 -2.44 -12.10 -8.97
C ALA A 147 -1.21 -12.54 -9.78
N LEU A 148 -0.86 -13.84 -9.70
CA LEU A 148 0.23 -14.41 -10.50
C LEU A 148 -0.04 -14.36 -12.01
N SER A 149 -1.28 -14.56 -12.46
CA SER A 149 -1.64 -14.50 -13.88
C SER A 149 -1.46 -13.12 -14.51
N VAL A 150 -1.55 -12.07 -13.71
CA VAL A 150 -1.25 -10.68 -14.15
C VAL A 150 0.19 -10.25 -13.83
N GLY A 151 1.05 -11.20 -13.45
CA GLY A 151 2.48 -10.98 -13.20
C GLY A 151 2.89 -10.80 -11.73
N GLY A 152 1.96 -10.90 -10.76
CA GLY A 152 2.24 -10.80 -9.32
C GLY A 152 2.88 -9.45 -8.91
N HIS A 153 3.53 -9.38 -7.77
CA HIS A 153 4.33 -8.23 -7.38
C HIS A 153 5.58 -8.13 -8.26
N GLN A 154 5.76 -7.01 -8.97
CA GLN A 154 6.83 -6.83 -9.94
C GLN A 154 8.12 -6.36 -9.27
N ILE A 155 9.19 -7.14 -9.45
CA ILE A 155 10.52 -6.86 -8.88
C ILE A 155 11.57 -6.49 -9.93
N GLU A 156 11.27 -6.67 -11.21
CA GLU A 156 12.16 -6.41 -12.33
C GLU A 156 11.82 -5.10 -13.05
N GLY A 157 12.77 -4.60 -13.85
CA GLY A 157 12.58 -3.37 -14.62
C GLY A 157 12.76 -2.07 -13.81
N PHE A 158 13.38 -2.15 -12.64
CA PHE A 158 13.69 -1.03 -11.76
C PHE A 158 15.19 -0.80 -11.64
N PRO A 159 15.64 0.45 -11.37
CA PRO A 159 17.06 0.73 -11.11
C PRO A 159 17.50 0.02 -9.81
N LEU A 160 18.75 -0.45 -9.82
CA LEU A 160 19.35 -1.01 -8.63
C LEU A 160 19.61 0.05 -7.57
N GLY A 161 19.64 -0.38 -6.31
CA GLY A 161 19.97 0.48 -5.18
C GLY A 161 18.75 1.15 -4.51
N LYS A 162 19.02 2.21 -3.74
CA LYS A 162 17.99 2.95 -3.00
C LYS A 162 17.74 4.31 -3.65
N PRO A 163 16.51 4.82 -3.65
CA PRO A 163 15.29 4.15 -3.16
C PRO A 163 14.88 2.98 -4.06
N ARG A 164 14.39 1.91 -3.45
CA ARG A 164 13.78 0.80 -4.18
C ARG A 164 12.41 1.20 -4.70
N TYR A 165 12.34 1.59 -5.95
CA TYR A 165 11.08 2.04 -6.56
C TYR A 165 10.04 0.93 -6.68
N GLN A 166 10.44 -0.34 -6.77
CA GLN A 166 9.54 -1.49 -6.74
C GLN A 166 8.75 -1.61 -5.44
N ASP A 167 9.31 -1.13 -4.32
CA ASP A 167 8.65 -1.16 -3.00
C ASP A 167 7.64 -0.01 -2.80
N LEU A 168 7.51 0.89 -3.79
CA LEU A 168 6.61 2.03 -3.74
C LEU A 168 5.39 1.77 -4.61
N CYS A 169 4.19 1.87 -4.04
CA CYS A 169 2.92 1.62 -4.74
C CYS A 169 2.84 0.22 -5.37
N GLU A 170 3.48 -0.78 -4.79
CA GLU A 170 3.49 -2.16 -5.31
C GLU A 170 2.09 -2.79 -5.27
N ASP A 171 1.31 -2.46 -4.25
CA ASP A 171 -0.09 -2.80 -4.08
C ASP A 171 -0.98 -2.12 -5.14
N LEU A 172 -0.82 -0.80 -5.31
CA LEU A 172 -1.54 -0.04 -6.33
C LEU A 172 -1.28 -0.57 -7.74
N ASP A 173 -0.03 -0.97 -8.02
CA ASP A 173 0.36 -1.58 -9.28
C ASP A 173 -0.37 -2.91 -9.51
N LEU A 174 -0.35 -3.80 -8.52
CA LEU A 174 -1.04 -5.09 -8.58
C LEU A 174 -2.56 -4.91 -8.78
N TRP A 175 -3.20 -4.08 -7.94
CA TRP A 175 -4.64 -3.82 -8.06
C TRP A 175 -5.02 -3.22 -9.41
N THR A 176 -4.17 -2.33 -9.95
CA THR A 176 -4.40 -1.70 -11.25
C THR A 176 -4.26 -2.69 -12.40
N ARG A 177 -3.32 -3.67 -12.34
CA ARG A 177 -3.22 -4.75 -13.33
C ARG A 177 -4.38 -5.73 -13.23
N MET A 178 -4.74 -6.17 -12.02
CA MET A 178 -5.91 -7.01 -11.80
C MET A 178 -7.21 -6.34 -12.27
N SER A 179 -7.28 -5.00 -12.23
CA SER A 179 -8.47 -4.26 -12.68
C SER A 179 -8.76 -4.41 -14.17
N ASP A 180 -7.81 -4.85 -14.98
CA ASP A 180 -8.04 -5.09 -16.40
C ASP A 180 -9.01 -6.26 -16.65
N LEU A 181 -9.21 -7.12 -15.64
CA LEU A 181 -10.18 -8.22 -15.69
C LEU A 181 -11.63 -7.76 -15.48
N TYR A 182 -11.89 -6.45 -15.32
CA TYR A 182 -13.26 -5.92 -15.23
C TYR A 182 -14.12 -6.27 -16.45
N ILE A 183 -13.50 -6.41 -17.63
CA ILE A 183 -14.18 -6.83 -18.87
C ILE A 183 -14.74 -8.25 -18.79
N GLN A 184 -14.24 -9.08 -17.87
CA GLN A 184 -14.70 -10.43 -17.57
C GLN A 184 -15.69 -10.44 -16.39
N GLY A 185 -16.20 -9.30 -15.96
CA GLY A 185 -17.10 -9.19 -14.81
C GLY A 185 -16.41 -9.30 -13.46
N LYS A 186 -15.07 -9.28 -13.41
CA LYS A 186 -14.31 -9.39 -12.17
C LYS A 186 -14.15 -8.03 -11.48
N ALA A 187 -14.08 -8.02 -10.14
CA ALA A 187 -14.08 -6.79 -9.35
C ALA A 187 -13.13 -6.82 -8.15
N ILE A 188 -12.73 -5.63 -7.73
CA ILE A 188 -12.00 -5.35 -6.50
C ILE A 188 -12.86 -4.41 -5.66
N VAL A 189 -13.13 -4.77 -4.41
CA VAL A 189 -13.98 -3.98 -3.51
C VAL A 189 -13.35 -3.84 -2.13
N VAL A 190 -13.94 -2.98 -1.30
CA VAL A 190 -13.58 -2.87 0.11
C VAL A 190 -14.79 -3.09 1.00
N VAL A 191 -14.59 -3.72 2.15
CA VAL A 191 -15.52 -3.71 3.27
C VAL A 191 -15.44 -2.31 3.90
N PRO A 192 -16.55 -1.55 3.99
CA PRO A 192 -16.53 -0.17 4.49
C PRO A 192 -16.45 -0.11 6.02
N GLU A 193 -15.54 -0.88 6.59
CA GLU A 193 -15.29 -0.95 8.01
C GLU A 193 -13.79 -0.78 8.30
N VAL A 194 -13.47 -0.16 9.43
CA VAL A 194 -12.09 -0.10 9.92
C VAL A 194 -11.76 -1.47 10.52
N LEU A 195 -10.88 -2.20 9.84
CA LEU A 195 -10.44 -3.54 10.27
C LEU A 195 -8.94 -3.64 10.54
N CYS A 196 -8.19 -2.56 10.33
CA CYS A 196 -6.77 -2.48 10.63
C CYS A 196 -6.39 -1.11 11.17
N ARG A 197 -5.42 -1.06 12.08
CA ARG A 197 -4.79 0.17 12.57
C ARG A 197 -3.44 0.33 11.92
N TYR A 198 -3.30 1.35 11.06
CA TYR A 198 -2.09 1.67 10.32
C TYR A 198 -1.14 2.53 11.15
N ARG A 199 0.11 2.09 11.27
CA ARG A 199 1.12 2.83 12.05
C ARG A 199 1.78 3.93 11.25
N LYS A 200 1.67 5.14 11.76
CA LYS A 200 2.33 6.32 11.18
C LYS A 200 3.67 6.61 11.86
N HIS A 201 4.73 6.62 11.05
CA HIS A 201 6.06 7.06 11.48
C HIS A 201 6.81 7.73 10.32
N GLU A 202 7.83 8.52 10.64
CA GLU A 202 8.56 9.34 9.67
C GLU A 202 9.38 8.51 8.67
N LYS A 203 9.77 7.30 9.05
CA LYS A 203 10.58 6.39 8.21
C LYS A 203 9.74 5.47 7.32
N ALA A 204 8.42 5.65 7.25
CA ALA A 204 7.55 4.85 6.39
C ALA A 204 7.95 5.01 4.90
N LEU A 205 7.83 3.93 4.12
CA LEU A 205 8.07 3.96 2.67
C LEU A 205 7.23 5.03 1.97
N SER A 206 5.98 5.20 2.40
CA SER A 206 5.06 6.25 1.93
C SER A 206 5.54 7.69 2.22
N ALA A 207 6.64 7.87 2.97
CA ALA A 207 7.26 9.16 3.20
C ALA A 207 8.06 9.67 1.98
N ASN A 208 8.38 8.84 1.01
CA ASN A 208 9.05 9.21 -0.24
C ASN A 208 8.03 9.74 -1.26
N SER A 209 7.62 11.00 -1.13
CA SER A 209 6.59 11.59 -2.00
C SER A 209 6.97 11.62 -3.48
N LEU A 210 8.21 11.92 -3.83
CA LEU A 210 8.66 11.93 -5.23
C LEU A 210 8.59 10.53 -5.84
N GLY A 211 9.10 9.54 -5.11
CA GLY A 211 9.06 8.14 -5.55
C GLY A 211 7.63 7.65 -5.74
N MET A 212 6.72 7.97 -4.80
CA MET A 212 5.30 7.62 -4.90
C MET A 212 4.64 8.27 -6.14
N LEU A 213 4.88 9.56 -6.40
CA LEU A 213 4.35 10.26 -7.56
C LEU A 213 4.85 9.67 -8.88
N LEU A 214 6.15 9.37 -8.96
CA LEU A 214 6.77 8.72 -10.13
C LEU A 214 6.14 7.34 -10.38
N ARG A 215 5.98 6.53 -9.34
CA ARG A 215 5.37 5.20 -9.47
C ARG A 215 3.90 5.29 -9.89
N MET A 216 3.11 6.16 -9.29
CA MET A 216 1.71 6.35 -9.69
C MET A 216 1.59 6.76 -11.16
N ARG A 217 2.48 7.62 -11.68
CA ARG A 217 2.49 7.99 -13.09
C ARG A 217 2.89 6.83 -14.01
N HIS A 218 3.90 6.06 -13.62
CA HIS A 218 4.32 4.86 -14.33
C HIS A 218 3.18 3.84 -14.43
N ILE A 219 2.55 3.52 -13.31
CA ILE A 219 1.41 2.59 -13.25
C ILE A 219 0.26 3.09 -14.13
N LYS A 220 -0.05 4.39 -14.06
CA LYS A 220 -1.11 4.99 -14.89
C LYS A 220 -0.81 4.94 -16.38
N MET A 221 0.44 5.13 -16.74
CA MET A 221 0.87 5.02 -18.14
C MET A 221 0.75 3.57 -18.62
N ASN A 222 1.25 2.61 -17.85
CA ASN A 222 1.18 1.19 -18.20
C ASN A 222 -0.27 0.69 -18.27
N LEU A 223 -1.15 1.14 -17.38
CA LEU A 223 -2.60 0.88 -17.50
C LEU A 223 -3.14 1.31 -18.88
N LYS A 224 -2.80 2.52 -19.34
CA LYS A 224 -3.24 3.01 -20.66
C LYS A 224 -2.61 2.24 -21.81
N ARG A 225 -1.34 1.84 -21.68
CA ARG A 225 -0.64 1.06 -22.69
C ARG A 225 -1.27 -0.34 -22.84
N ARG A 226 -1.45 -1.07 -21.74
CA ARG A 226 -2.11 -2.38 -21.73
C ARG A 226 -3.48 -2.35 -22.39
N ARG A 227 -4.30 -1.35 -22.06
CA ARG A 227 -5.65 -1.22 -22.64
C ARG A 227 -5.70 -0.84 -24.11
N LYS A 228 -4.56 -0.39 -24.65
CA LYS A 228 -4.36 -0.16 -26.10
C LYS A 228 -3.64 -1.33 -26.77
N GLY A 229 -3.38 -2.44 -26.07
CA GLY A 229 -2.62 -3.56 -26.61
C GLY A 229 -1.14 -3.26 -26.84
N LEU A 230 -0.59 -2.27 -26.14
CA LEU A 230 0.83 -1.91 -26.24
C LEU A 230 1.61 -2.50 -25.07
N ASP A 231 2.88 -2.86 -25.31
CA ASP A 231 3.77 -3.35 -24.26
C ASP A 231 3.94 -2.34 -23.12
N GLU A 232 4.02 -2.83 -21.89
CA GLU A 232 4.34 -2.01 -20.74
C GLU A 232 5.80 -1.52 -20.83
N TRP A 233 6.04 -0.33 -20.32
CA TRP A 233 7.40 0.14 -20.09
C TRP A 233 7.92 -0.31 -18.73
N SER A 234 9.22 -0.68 -18.69
CA SER A 234 9.92 -0.77 -17.43
C SER A 234 9.92 0.59 -16.72
N PHE A 235 10.17 0.60 -15.41
CA PHE A 235 10.31 1.88 -14.71
C PHE A 235 11.55 2.66 -15.19
N ILE A 236 12.57 1.96 -15.64
CA ILE A 236 13.79 2.57 -16.22
C ILE A 236 13.43 3.31 -17.51
N ASP A 237 12.73 2.64 -18.44
CA ASP A 237 12.30 3.25 -19.71
C ASP A 237 11.35 4.40 -19.51
N PHE A 238 10.38 4.25 -18.59
CA PHE A 238 9.49 5.34 -18.20
C PHE A 238 10.27 6.57 -17.72
N ARG A 239 11.25 6.39 -16.84
CA ARG A 239 12.08 7.49 -16.34
C ARG A 239 12.87 8.18 -17.44
N ALA A 240 13.37 7.43 -18.43
CA ALA A 240 14.09 7.97 -19.57
C ALA A 240 13.23 8.85 -20.50
N GLN A 241 11.90 8.67 -20.48
CA GLN A 241 10.96 9.44 -21.30
C GLN A 241 10.44 10.72 -20.61
N LEU A 242 10.74 10.92 -19.31
CA LEU A 242 10.30 12.11 -18.61
C LEU A 242 11.10 13.35 -19.03
N TYR A 243 10.40 14.35 -19.56
CA TYR A 243 11.01 15.64 -19.86
C TYR A 243 11.45 16.37 -18.57
N THR A 244 12.50 17.18 -18.68
CA THR A 244 13.06 17.94 -17.55
C THR A 244 12.01 18.81 -16.87
N GLU A 245 11.10 19.41 -17.62
CA GLU A 245 10.03 20.27 -17.08
C GLU A 245 9.00 19.45 -16.28
N GLU A 246 8.64 18.27 -16.74
CA GLU A 246 7.75 17.36 -16.03
C GLU A 246 8.39 16.88 -14.72
N MET A 247 9.67 16.54 -14.73
CA MET A 247 10.42 16.21 -13.52
C MET A 247 10.42 17.34 -12.51
N ARG A 248 10.72 18.58 -12.94
CA ARG A 248 10.68 19.76 -12.06
C ARG A 248 9.29 19.97 -11.44
N ARG A 249 8.24 19.71 -12.19
CA ARG A 249 6.86 19.82 -11.70
C ARG A 249 6.58 18.78 -10.61
N LEU A 250 6.99 17.53 -10.80
CA LEU A 250 6.87 16.46 -9.82
C LEU A 250 7.68 16.73 -8.56
N GLU A 251 8.92 17.24 -8.71
CA GLU A 251 9.78 17.63 -7.60
C GLU A 251 9.13 18.74 -6.74
N LYS A 252 8.54 19.74 -7.37
CA LYS A 252 7.80 20.80 -6.66
C LYS A 252 6.59 20.25 -5.91
N GLU A 253 5.82 19.36 -6.53
CA GLU A 253 4.68 18.70 -5.90
C GLU A 253 5.11 17.83 -4.72
N ALA A 254 6.16 17.04 -4.88
CA ALA A 254 6.75 16.22 -3.82
C ALA A 254 7.28 17.07 -2.66
N CYS A 255 7.98 18.16 -2.96
CA CYS A 255 8.48 19.11 -1.96
C CYS A 255 7.33 19.70 -1.14
N ALA A 256 6.23 20.10 -1.80
CA ALA A 256 5.05 20.61 -1.11
C ALA A 256 4.40 19.55 -0.20
N ALA A 257 4.31 18.30 -0.67
CA ALA A 257 3.75 17.18 0.10
C ALA A 257 4.60 16.85 1.34
N ASP A 258 5.91 16.79 1.16
CA ASP A 258 6.86 16.49 2.24
C ASP A 258 6.89 17.62 3.29
N ALA A 259 6.87 18.87 2.84
CA ALA A 259 6.81 20.02 3.75
C ALA A 259 5.51 20.03 4.55
N LEU A 260 4.36 19.78 3.90
CA LEU A 260 3.06 19.71 4.60
C LEU A 260 3.03 18.58 5.65
N ARG A 261 3.63 17.44 5.34
CA ARG A 261 3.74 16.31 6.28
C ARG A 261 4.63 16.66 7.46
N ARG A 262 5.81 17.25 7.25
CA ARG A 262 6.69 17.71 8.34
C ARG A 262 6.00 18.75 9.21
N ALA A 263 5.30 19.72 8.60
CA ALA A 263 4.52 20.70 9.34
C ALA A 263 3.54 20.05 10.31
N TYR A 264 2.81 19.02 9.86
CA TYR A 264 1.90 18.27 10.73
C TYR A 264 2.62 17.65 11.93
N TYR A 265 3.76 17.00 11.73
CA TYR A 265 4.52 16.39 12.84
C TYR A 265 5.12 17.45 13.78
N HIS A 266 5.71 18.54 13.25
CA HIS A 266 6.27 19.62 14.05
C HIS A 266 5.21 20.31 14.92
N LEU A 267 4.05 20.64 14.36
CA LEU A 267 2.96 21.27 15.11
C LEU A 267 2.42 20.35 16.21
N ARG A 268 2.29 19.06 15.95
CA ARG A 268 1.88 18.08 16.98
C ARG A 268 2.90 17.89 18.08
N ALA A 269 4.18 18.03 17.77
CA ALA A 269 5.28 17.96 18.75
C ALA A 269 5.47 19.28 19.54
N GLY A 270 4.67 20.32 19.26
CA GLY A 270 4.78 21.64 19.89
C GLY A 270 5.88 22.55 19.28
N HIS A 271 6.51 22.12 18.18
CA HIS A 271 7.55 22.89 17.48
C HIS A 271 6.93 23.89 16.49
N ILE A 272 6.24 24.91 17.03
CA ILE A 272 5.40 25.84 16.25
C ILE A 272 6.17 26.54 15.14
N ILE A 273 7.37 27.08 15.43
CA ILE A 273 8.19 27.83 14.46
C ILE A 273 8.59 26.92 13.28
N ALA A 274 9.03 25.70 13.54
CA ALA A 274 9.40 24.74 12.51
C ALA A 274 8.17 24.35 11.66
N GLY A 275 7.03 24.09 12.30
CA GLY A 275 5.78 23.77 11.62
C GLY A 275 5.30 24.88 10.69
N VAL A 276 5.36 26.14 11.13
CA VAL A 276 5.00 27.31 10.31
C VAL A 276 5.96 27.48 9.13
N LYS A 277 7.27 27.31 9.33
CA LYS A 277 8.25 27.32 8.21
C LYS A 277 7.94 26.26 7.15
N ASP A 278 7.59 25.04 7.57
CA ASP A 278 7.24 23.97 6.64
C ASP A 278 5.91 24.25 5.92
N LEU A 279 4.91 24.86 6.55
CA LEU A 279 3.70 25.33 5.86
C LEU A 279 4.03 26.34 4.76
N PHE A 280 4.86 27.34 5.06
CA PHE A 280 5.31 28.29 4.05
C PHE A 280 6.07 27.63 2.90
N LEU A 281 6.94 26.67 3.20
CA LEU A 281 7.66 25.91 2.16
C LEU A 281 6.69 25.14 1.27
N SER A 282 5.67 24.48 1.84
CA SER A 282 4.64 23.78 1.06
C SER A 282 3.91 24.73 0.12
N ILE A 283 3.45 25.88 0.62
CA ILE A 283 2.77 26.91 -0.21
C ILE A 283 3.69 27.40 -1.32
N LYS A 284 4.94 27.75 -1.00
CA LYS A 284 5.91 28.25 -1.98
C LYS A 284 6.23 27.23 -3.07
N SER A 285 6.32 25.95 -2.70
CA SER A 285 6.66 24.86 -3.64
C SER A 285 5.52 24.54 -4.61
N ASN A 286 4.28 24.46 -4.10
CA ASN A 286 3.09 24.23 -4.93
C ASN A 286 1.81 24.74 -4.22
N PRO A 287 1.38 25.99 -4.48
CA PRO A 287 0.20 26.58 -3.87
C PRO A 287 -1.09 25.80 -4.13
N HIS A 288 -1.27 25.29 -5.35
CA HIS A 288 -2.45 24.52 -5.72
C HIS A 288 -2.55 23.22 -4.92
N TYR A 289 -1.45 22.48 -4.82
CA TYR A 289 -1.38 21.27 -3.98
C TYR A 289 -1.77 21.56 -2.54
N PHE A 290 -1.22 22.62 -1.96
CA PHE A 290 -1.52 23.03 -0.58
C PHE A 290 -3.02 23.30 -0.38
N VAL A 291 -3.60 24.16 -1.23
CA VAL A 291 -5.03 24.51 -1.15
C VAL A 291 -5.93 23.29 -1.31
N ASP A 292 -5.65 22.41 -2.26
CA ASP A 292 -6.43 21.20 -2.49
C ASP A 292 -6.38 20.25 -1.30
N LYS A 293 -5.22 20.08 -0.68
CA LYS A 293 -5.08 19.23 0.51
C LYS A 293 -5.78 19.81 1.72
N VAL A 294 -5.69 21.12 1.94
CA VAL A 294 -6.41 21.80 3.04
C VAL A 294 -7.92 21.68 2.84
N LYS A 295 -8.45 21.96 1.66
CA LYS A 295 -9.87 21.81 1.34
C LYS A 295 -10.34 20.36 1.57
N HIS A 296 -9.58 19.39 1.07
CA HIS A 296 -9.95 17.98 1.20
C HIS A 296 -9.98 17.53 2.67
N ASN A 297 -9.03 17.98 3.48
CA ASN A 297 -9.01 17.66 4.91
C ASN A 297 -10.14 18.36 5.69
N LEU A 298 -10.45 19.61 5.35
CA LEU A 298 -11.57 20.34 5.99
C LEU A 298 -12.94 19.71 5.64
N LEU A 299 -13.12 19.20 4.41
CA LEU A 299 -14.35 18.51 4.01
C LEU A 299 -14.52 17.13 4.67
N ARG A 300 -13.43 16.50 5.10
CA ARG A 300 -13.48 15.22 5.83
C ARG A 300 -13.67 15.37 7.35
N MET A 301 -13.58 16.57 7.87
CA MET A 301 -13.82 16.88 9.30
C MET A 301 -15.29 17.23 9.57
N LYS A 302 -16.12 17.36 8.54
CA LYS A 302 -17.58 17.44 8.60
C LYS A 302 -18.20 16.06 8.37
#